data_c601824de5b56b8c6c5efec915871366
#
_entry.id   c601824de5b56b8c6c5efec915871366
#
_cell.length_a   1.000
_cell.length_b   1.000
_cell.length_c   1.000
_cell.angle_alpha   90.00
_cell.angle_beta   90.00
_cell.angle_gamma   90.00
#
_symmetry.space_group_name_H-M   'P 1'
#
loop_
_entity.id
_entity.type
_entity.pdbx_description
1 polymer ?
#
loop_
_entity_poly.entity_id
_entity_poly.type
_entity_poly.pdbx_seq_one_letter_code
_entity_poly.pdbx_strand_id
1 'polypeptide(L)'
;MPVSALRRKVRLESLSAIEFPADLPVVGKRDDLALAISDNQVVIVCGETGSGKTTQLPKICLTLGRGVLGCIGHTQPRRVAARTVATRIAHELKTELGGVVGYKVRFHDKVSADTSIKLMTDGILLAEIHSDPLLKNYDTIIIDEAHERSLNIDFLLGYLKQLLPRRPDLKLIITSATLDADRFAKHFGAVVIEVSGRSYSVETRYRPLQISEEGEAQDVPQAVSSALDELAAGGLRGDVLVFLPGEREIRDTAEVLRKHHASSVRRGGVEILPLFSRLSAAEQDKVFKTGGQRRVVLATNVAETSLTVPNIGYVIDCGLARVNRYSIRQKVEQLHIEKISRAAANQRAGRCGRV
;
A
#
# COMPACT_ATOMS: atom_id res chain seq x y z
N MET A 1 27.73 15.92 17.35
CA MET A 1 26.70 15.06 16.74
C MET A 1 25.91 14.38 17.84
N PRO A 2 24.60 14.29 17.73
CA PRO A 2 23.83 13.52 18.72
C PRO A 2 24.30 12.06 18.69
N VAL A 3 24.39 11.44 19.86
CA VAL A 3 24.84 10.02 20.04
C VAL A 3 24.05 9.07 19.12
N SER A 4 22.77 9.40 18.82
CA SER A 4 21.92 8.66 17.91
C SER A 4 22.43 8.60 16.46
N ALA A 5 23.06 9.68 15.94
CA ALA A 5 23.57 9.71 14.57
C ALA A 5 24.80 8.80 14.40
N LEU A 6 25.68 8.78 15.38
CA LEU A 6 26.85 7.89 15.37
C LEU A 6 26.42 6.41 15.42
N ARG A 7 25.45 6.09 16.31
CA ARG A 7 24.88 4.72 16.37
C ARG A 7 24.25 4.29 15.06
N ARG A 8 23.46 5.19 14.43
CA ARG A 8 22.86 4.90 13.11
C ARG A 8 23.91 4.64 12.06
N LYS A 9 24.97 5.47 12.01
CA LYS A 9 26.08 5.28 11.07
C LYS A 9 26.71 3.90 11.24
N VAL A 10 27.10 3.54 12.46
CA VAL A 10 27.69 2.22 12.76
C VAL A 10 26.74 1.08 12.37
N ARG A 11 25.45 1.26 12.62
CA ARG A 11 24.45 0.23 12.28
C ARG A 11 24.22 0.10 10.78
N LEU A 12 24.24 1.21 10.03
CA LEU A 12 24.15 1.16 8.57
C LEU A 12 25.41 0.54 7.94
N GLU A 13 26.59 0.83 8.49
CA GLU A 13 27.84 0.21 8.07
C GLU A 13 27.89 -1.31 8.38
N SER A 14 27.17 -1.74 9.39
CA SER A 14 27.04 -3.18 9.75
C SER A 14 26.00 -3.95 8.91
N LEU A 15 25.19 -3.24 8.10
CA LEU A 15 24.27 -3.91 7.20
C LEU A 15 25.05 -4.69 6.13
N SER A 16 24.64 -5.90 5.85
CA SER A 16 25.03 -6.60 4.62
C SER A 16 24.67 -5.73 3.41
N ALA A 17 25.37 -5.90 2.29
CA ALA A 17 25.07 -5.17 1.07
C ALA A 17 23.57 -5.14 0.79
N ILE A 18 23.02 -3.95 0.57
CA ILE A 18 21.58 -3.75 0.32
C ILE A 18 21.24 -4.37 -1.03
N GLU A 19 20.47 -5.46 -0.98
CA GLU A 19 20.03 -6.18 -2.17
C GLU A 19 18.75 -5.54 -2.72
N PHE A 20 18.65 -5.45 -4.05
CA PHE A 20 17.48 -4.93 -4.76
C PHE A 20 16.93 -6.04 -5.65
N PRO A 21 15.67 -6.49 -5.49
CA PRO A 21 15.06 -7.50 -6.36
C PRO A 21 15.01 -7.02 -7.81
N ALA A 22 15.71 -7.72 -8.71
CA ALA A 22 15.89 -7.28 -10.10
C ALA A 22 14.59 -7.29 -10.93
N ASP A 23 13.58 -8.02 -10.48
CA ASP A 23 12.27 -8.14 -11.09
C ASP A 23 11.38 -6.90 -10.87
N LEU A 24 11.73 -6.04 -9.91
CA LEU A 24 10.95 -4.85 -9.60
C LEU A 24 11.28 -3.70 -10.58
N PRO A 25 10.26 -3.11 -11.25
CA PRO A 25 10.46 -2.02 -12.21
C PRO A 25 11.25 -0.83 -11.66
N VAL A 26 11.04 -0.46 -10.39
CA VAL A 26 11.77 0.64 -9.74
C VAL A 26 13.28 0.41 -9.66
N VAL A 27 13.71 -0.84 -9.64
CA VAL A 27 15.14 -1.19 -9.59
C VAL A 27 15.85 -0.90 -10.91
N GLY A 28 15.13 -1.05 -12.04
CA GLY A 28 15.63 -0.63 -13.34
C GLY A 28 15.85 0.90 -13.47
N LYS A 29 15.24 1.67 -12.57
CA LYS A 29 15.41 3.14 -12.48
C LYS A 29 16.18 3.58 -11.23
N ARG A 30 16.85 2.67 -10.54
CA ARG A 30 17.53 2.94 -9.26
C ARG A 30 18.56 4.06 -9.37
N ASP A 31 19.38 4.03 -10.40
CA ASP A 31 20.48 4.98 -10.55
C ASP A 31 19.95 6.37 -10.95
N ASP A 32 18.92 6.43 -11.81
CA ASP A 32 18.20 7.68 -12.13
C ASP A 32 17.55 8.28 -10.88
N LEU A 33 16.93 7.45 -10.06
CA LEU A 33 16.31 7.86 -8.80
C LEU A 33 17.34 8.35 -7.79
N ALA A 34 18.45 7.64 -7.65
CA ALA A 34 19.55 8.02 -6.76
C ALA A 34 20.12 9.39 -7.15
N LEU A 35 20.36 9.61 -8.44
CA LEU A 35 20.84 10.87 -8.96
C LEU A 35 19.82 12.00 -8.72
N ALA A 36 18.56 11.77 -9.08
CA ALA A 36 17.50 12.76 -8.89
C ALA A 36 17.33 13.16 -7.42
N ILE A 37 17.36 12.19 -6.48
CA ILE A 37 17.28 12.44 -5.03
C ILE A 37 18.51 13.21 -4.52
N SER A 38 19.69 12.92 -5.04
CA SER A 38 20.92 13.63 -4.67
C SER A 38 20.87 15.09 -5.10
N ASP A 39 20.49 15.34 -6.35
CA ASP A 39 20.58 16.67 -6.96
C ASP A 39 19.40 17.58 -6.61
N ASN A 40 18.24 17.03 -6.29
CA ASN A 40 17.02 17.80 -6.06
C ASN A 40 16.55 17.71 -4.61
N GLN A 41 15.97 18.78 -4.10
CA GLN A 41 15.33 18.79 -2.78
C GLN A 41 13.99 18.04 -2.80
N VAL A 42 13.27 18.12 -3.91
CA VAL A 42 11.96 17.44 -4.10
C VAL A 42 12.01 16.58 -5.35
N VAL A 43 11.60 15.32 -5.21
CA VAL A 43 11.49 14.37 -6.32
C VAL A 43 10.11 13.74 -6.30
N ILE A 44 9.46 13.67 -7.45
CA ILE A 44 8.20 12.98 -7.62
C ILE A 44 8.46 11.67 -8.34
N VAL A 45 8.01 10.57 -7.77
CA VAL A 45 8.16 9.23 -8.34
C VAL A 45 6.78 8.71 -8.67
N CYS A 46 6.46 8.67 -9.95
CA CYS A 46 5.18 8.16 -10.42
C CYS A 46 5.34 6.78 -11.06
N GLY A 47 4.26 6.04 -11.07
CA GLY A 47 4.22 4.71 -11.67
C GLY A 47 3.15 3.83 -11.04
N GLU A 48 2.89 2.71 -11.68
CA GLU A 48 1.85 1.78 -11.25
C GLU A 48 2.11 1.21 -9.86
N THR A 49 1.04 0.82 -9.18
CA THR A 49 1.11 0.10 -7.90
C THR A 49 1.79 -1.26 -8.13
N GLY A 50 2.73 -1.62 -7.25
CA GLY A 50 3.49 -2.88 -7.39
C GLY A 50 4.82 -2.73 -8.12
N SER A 51 5.15 -1.56 -8.66
CA SER A 51 6.47 -1.29 -9.24
C SER A 51 7.62 -1.30 -8.23
N GLY A 52 7.33 -1.48 -6.93
CA GLY A 52 8.33 -1.56 -5.85
C GLY A 52 8.67 -0.22 -5.20
N LYS A 53 8.07 0.90 -5.59
CA LYS A 53 8.37 2.24 -5.04
C LYS A 53 8.39 2.26 -3.51
N THR A 54 7.31 1.80 -2.90
CA THR A 54 7.10 1.83 -1.45
C THR A 54 8.20 1.11 -0.67
N THR A 55 8.71 -0.02 -1.15
CA THR A 55 9.73 -0.81 -0.43
C THR A 55 11.15 -0.43 -0.81
N GLN A 56 11.39 0.01 -2.05
CA GLN A 56 12.75 0.22 -2.53
C GLN A 56 13.23 1.67 -2.36
N LEU A 57 12.36 2.70 -2.43
CA LEU A 57 12.76 4.09 -2.23
C LEU A 57 13.46 4.35 -0.90
N PRO A 58 12.98 3.83 0.26
CA PRO A 58 13.72 3.99 1.52
C PRO A 58 15.10 3.35 1.48
N LYS A 59 15.27 2.22 0.78
CA LYS A 59 16.55 1.54 0.62
C LYS A 59 17.49 2.33 -0.29
N ILE A 60 16.98 2.91 -1.38
CA ILE A 60 17.76 3.84 -2.23
C ILE A 60 18.22 5.03 -1.40
N CYS A 61 17.37 5.61 -0.56
CA CYS A 61 17.76 6.69 0.34
C CYS A 61 18.89 6.28 1.30
N LEU A 62 18.85 5.05 1.85
CA LEU A 62 19.93 4.54 2.70
C LEU A 62 21.27 4.45 1.95
N THR A 63 21.28 4.00 0.68
CA THR A 63 22.51 3.93 -0.13
C THR A 63 23.11 5.30 -0.39
N LEU A 64 22.30 6.37 -0.32
CA LEU A 64 22.72 7.77 -0.41
C LEU A 64 23.16 8.36 0.94
N GLY A 65 23.26 7.53 1.99
CA GLY A 65 23.62 7.97 3.33
C GLY A 65 22.51 8.73 4.07
N ARG A 66 21.27 8.74 3.53
CA ARG A 66 20.11 9.28 4.26
C ARG A 66 19.74 8.33 5.41
N GLY A 67 19.09 8.84 6.43
CA GLY A 67 18.81 8.05 7.64
C GLY A 67 19.95 8.02 8.67
N VAL A 68 21.10 8.68 8.38
CA VAL A 68 22.26 8.79 9.31
C VAL A 68 22.12 10.00 10.23
N LEU A 69 22.00 11.19 9.67
CA LEU A 69 21.90 12.44 10.43
C LEU A 69 20.49 12.65 10.99
N GLY A 70 19.50 12.29 10.24
CA GLY A 70 18.10 12.26 10.62
C GLY A 70 17.52 10.86 10.46
N CYS A 71 16.21 10.76 10.35
CA CYS A 71 15.48 9.55 10.01
C CYS A 71 14.83 9.73 8.63
N ILE A 72 14.67 8.66 7.88
CA ILE A 72 13.81 8.62 6.70
C ILE A 72 12.40 8.38 7.22
N GLY A 73 11.56 9.42 7.23
CA GLY A 73 10.15 9.32 7.55
C GLY A 73 9.36 8.89 6.31
N HIS A 74 8.58 7.83 6.40
CA HIS A 74 7.83 7.31 5.27
C HIS A 74 6.36 7.16 5.66
N THR A 75 5.50 8.00 5.09
CA THR A 75 4.07 7.95 5.41
C THR A 75 3.33 6.90 4.60
N GLN A 76 2.29 6.36 5.20
CA GLN A 76 1.37 5.43 4.60
C GLN A 76 -0.06 5.82 4.97
N PRO A 77 -1.03 5.71 4.05
CA PRO A 77 -2.41 6.14 4.34
C PRO A 77 -3.08 5.26 5.39
N ARG A 78 -2.60 4.03 5.60
CA ARG A 78 -3.25 3.05 6.48
C ARG A 78 -2.28 2.41 7.46
N ARG A 79 -2.75 2.19 8.70
CA ARG A 79 -1.95 1.58 9.79
C ARG A 79 -1.39 0.21 9.43
N VAL A 80 -2.20 -0.61 8.76
CA VAL A 80 -1.79 -1.96 8.32
C VAL A 80 -0.64 -1.86 7.33
N ALA A 81 -0.74 -0.95 6.35
CA ALA A 81 0.31 -0.73 5.36
C ALA A 81 1.62 -0.30 6.02
N ALA A 82 1.59 0.69 6.92
CA ALA A 82 2.79 1.15 7.62
C ALA A 82 3.53 -0.01 8.33
N ARG A 83 2.78 -0.89 9.03
CA ARG A 83 3.36 -2.06 9.69
C ARG A 83 3.90 -3.09 8.70
N THR A 84 3.10 -3.47 7.71
CA THR A 84 3.46 -4.52 6.75
C THR A 84 4.65 -4.12 5.89
N VAL A 85 4.67 -2.86 5.40
CA VAL A 85 5.80 -2.32 4.63
C VAL A 85 7.06 -2.26 5.50
N ALA A 86 6.96 -1.82 6.76
CA ALA A 86 8.09 -1.83 7.69
C ALA A 86 8.65 -3.24 7.89
N THR A 87 7.78 -4.22 8.12
CA THR A 87 8.17 -5.63 8.26
C THR A 87 8.87 -6.14 7.00
N ARG A 88 8.34 -5.79 5.82
CA ARG A 88 8.92 -6.19 4.54
C ARG A 88 10.30 -5.58 4.32
N ILE A 89 10.47 -4.29 4.56
CA ILE A 89 11.78 -3.61 4.42
C ILE A 89 12.78 -4.17 5.42
N ALA A 90 12.38 -4.40 6.68
CA ALA A 90 13.24 -5.01 7.69
C ALA A 90 13.72 -6.41 7.26
N HIS A 91 12.83 -7.23 6.73
CA HIS A 91 13.16 -8.55 6.19
C HIS A 91 14.15 -8.44 5.01
N GLU A 92 13.92 -7.55 4.05
CA GLU A 92 14.79 -7.33 2.91
C GLU A 92 16.18 -6.80 3.31
N LEU A 93 16.26 -6.01 4.38
CA LEU A 93 17.52 -5.54 4.97
C LEU A 93 18.16 -6.54 5.95
N LYS A 94 17.52 -7.71 6.17
CA LYS A 94 17.98 -8.76 7.10
C LYS A 94 18.16 -8.21 8.53
N THR A 95 17.26 -7.32 8.96
CA THR A 95 17.28 -6.70 10.30
C THR A 95 16.01 -6.99 11.06
N GLU A 96 16.08 -6.89 12.40
CA GLU A 96 14.88 -6.96 13.23
C GLU A 96 14.04 -5.69 13.11
N LEU A 97 12.72 -5.86 13.13
CA LEU A 97 11.77 -4.74 13.16
C LEU A 97 11.86 -4.02 14.51
N GLY A 98 12.03 -2.69 14.47
CA GLY A 98 12.30 -1.84 15.63
C GLY A 98 13.77 -1.46 15.78
N GLY A 99 14.67 -2.07 14.99
CA GLY A 99 16.07 -1.68 14.84
C GLY A 99 16.25 -0.56 13.79
N VAL A 100 16.97 -0.87 12.70
CA VAL A 100 17.17 0.06 11.57
C VAL A 100 15.85 0.48 10.94
N VAL A 101 14.90 -0.43 10.84
CA VAL A 101 13.55 -0.18 10.34
C VAL A 101 12.55 -0.29 11.47
N GLY A 102 11.76 0.75 11.65
CA GLY A 102 10.68 0.78 12.63
C GLY A 102 9.38 1.32 12.06
N TYR A 103 8.32 1.25 12.84
CA TYR A 103 7.06 1.89 12.48
C TYR A 103 6.39 2.54 13.69
N LYS A 104 5.56 3.56 13.44
CA LYS A 104 4.73 4.22 14.44
C LYS A 104 3.34 4.47 13.87
N VAL A 105 2.34 3.90 14.52
CA VAL A 105 0.93 4.12 14.21
C VAL A 105 0.17 4.41 15.50
N ARG A 106 -1.06 4.88 15.40
CA ARG A 106 -1.86 5.19 16.59
C ARG A 106 -1.95 3.97 17.51
N PHE A 107 -1.50 4.13 18.75
CA PHE A 107 -1.45 3.15 19.85
C PHE A 107 -0.42 2.02 19.71
N HIS A 108 0.37 1.96 18.66
CA HIS A 108 1.41 0.96 18.49
C HIS A 108 2.63 1.54 17.80
N ASP A 109 3.78 1.30 18.38
CA ASP A 109 5.06 1.63 17.76
C ASP A 109 6.11 0.52 18.01
N LYS A 110 7.03 0.42 17.09
CA LYS A 110 8.28 -0.31 17.20
C LYS A 110 9.37 0.54 16.57
N VAL A 111 9.91 1.46 17.34
CA VAL A 111 11.02 2.36 16.94
C VAL A 111 12.04 2.41 18.07
N SER A 112 13.28 2.64 17.73
CA SER A 112 14.39 2.84 18.66
C SER A 112 15.18 4.09 18.31
N ALA A 113 16.16 4.46 19.13
CA ALA A 113 17.10 5.53 18.84
C ALA A 113 17.92 5.26 17.55
N ASP A 114 18.08 3.99 17.19
CA ASP A 114 18.84 3.52 16.04
C ASP A 114 18.00 3.44 14.76
N THR A 115 16.72 3.75 14.82
CA THR A 115 15.83 3.65 13.66
C THR A 115 16.20 4.69 12.59
N SER A 116 16.58 4.21 11.42
CA SER A 116 16.94 5.00 10.24
C SER A 116 15.80 5.15 9.25
N ILE A 117 14.90 4.14 9.14
CA ILE A 117 13.67 4.19 8.35
C ILE A 117 12.50 4.03 9.31
N LYS A 118 11.61 5.03 9.35
CA LYS A 118 10.42 5.04 10.19
C LYS A 118 9.18 5.15 9.35
N LEU A 119 8.45 4.03 9.25
CA LEU A 119 7.14 3.99 8.63
C LEU A 119 6.09 4.56 9.59
N MET A 120 5.15 5.35 9.09
CA MET A 120 4.10 5.92 9.92
C MET A 120 2.85 6.24 9.10
N THR A 121 1.73 6.47 9.77
CA THR A 121 0.58 7.04 9.07
C THR A 121 0.70 8.55 8.93
N ASP A 122 0.03 9.11 7.91
CA ASP A 122 0.01 10.57 7.67
C ASP A 122 -0.36 11.35 8.93
N GLY A 123 -1.35 10.85 9.68
CA GLY A 123 -1.78 11.47 10.94
C GLY A 123 -0.70 11.44 12.05
N ILE A 124 0.23 10.51 12.03
CA ILE A 124 1.37 10.49 12.97
C ILE A 124 2.37 11.58 12.60
N LEU A 125 2.69 11.76 11.31
CA LEU A 125 3.56 12.84 10.88
C LEU A 125 2.95 14.21 11.20
N LEU A 126 1.64 14.38 11.01
CA LEU A 126 0.91 15.59 11.43
C LEU A 126 1.02 15.85 12.93
N ALA A 127 0.87 14.81 13.75
CA ALA A 127 1.02 14.96 15.20
C ALA A 127 2.46 15.34 15.61
N GLU A 128 3.46 14.84 14.91
CA GLU A 128 4.87 15.16 15.17
C GLU A 128 5.24 16.60 14.77
N ILE A 129 4.60 17.20 13.79
CA ILE A 129 4.76 18.61 13.43
C ILE A 129 4.43 19.53 14.61
N HIS A 130 3.47 19.18 15.47
CA HIS A 130 3.16 19.98 16.65
C HIS A 130 4.32 20.07 17.64
N SER A 131 5.06 18.98 17.82
CA SER A 131 6.20 18.93 18.76
C SER A 131 7.53 19.31 18.12
N ASP A 132 7.69 19.07 16.82
CA ASP A 132 8.86 19.40 16.01
C ASP A 132 8.45 20.08 14.70
N PRO A 133 8.10 21.39 14.74
CA PRO A 133 7.65 22.11 13.54
C PRO A 133 8.67 22.17 12.41
N LEU A 134 9.92 21.98 12.70
CA LEU A 134 10.98 21.94 11.68
C LEU A 134 11.33 20.51 11.23
N LEU A 135 10.65 19.50 11.77
CA LEU A 135 10.92 18.07 11.49
C LEU A 135 12.43 17.74 11.56
N LYS A 136 13.13 18.26 12.58
CA LYS A 136 14.57 18.13 12.77
C LYS A 136 15.04 16.69 12.94
N ASN A 137 14.12 15.82 13.38
CA ASN A 137 14.38 14.39 13.50
C ASN A 137 14.50 13.67 12.15
N TYR A 138 14.14 14.34 11.07
CA TYR A 138 14.14 13.77 9.71
C TYR A 138 15.15 14.46 8.81
N ASP A 139 15.82 13.68 7.99
CA ASP A 139 16.63 14.16 6.87
C ASP A 139 15.95 13.89 5.51
N THR A 140 14.99 12.99 5.50
CA THR A 140 14.20 12.64 4.30
C THR A 140 12.76 12.34 4.72
N ILE A 141 11.79 12.86 3.97
CA ILE A 141 10.38 12.53 4.10
C ILE A 141 9.90 11.91 2.77
N ILE A 142 9.24 10.77 2.86
CA ILE A 142 8.57 10.12 1.74
C ILE A 142 7.06 10.19 2.01
N ILE A 143 6.31 10.90 1.17
CA ILE A 143 4.85 10.90 1.17
C ILE A 143 4.39 9.88 0.14
N ASP A 144 3.93 8.74 0.61
CA ASP A 144 3.50 7.64 -0.27
C ASP A 144 2.00 7.73 -0.59
N GLU A 145 1.66 7.23 -1.78
CA GLU A 145 0.28 7.21 -2.30
C GLU A 145 -0.41 8.61 -2.29
N ALA A 146 0.35 9.68 -2.62
CA ALA A 146 -0.14 11.06 -2.53
C ALA A 146 -1.41 11.31 -3.38
N HIS A 147 -1.68 10.48 -4.38
CA HIS A 147 -2.87 10.53 -5.21
C HIS A 147 -4.16 10.14 -4.45
N GLU A 148 -4.08 9.53 -3.25
CA GLU A 148 -5.27 9.29 -2.42
C GLU A 148 -5.91 10.60 -1.92
N ARG A 149 -5.16 11.73 -1.95
CA ARG A 149 -5.66 13.08 -1.69
C ARG A 149 -6.49 13.18 -0.40
N SER A 150 -6.08 12.45 0.65
CA SER A 150 -6.70 12.62 1.96
C SER A 150 -6.42 14.04 2.50
N LEU A 151 -7.29 14.53 3.39
CA LEU A 151 -7.09 15.82 4.04
C LEU A 151 -5.71 15.93 4.72
N ASN A 152 -5.25 14.83 5.31
CA ASN A 152 -3.93 14.76 5.95
C ASN A 152 -2.80 14.94 4.92
N ILE A 153 -2.89 14.24 3.78
CA ILE A 153 -1.90 14.33 2.71
C ILE A 153 -1.86 15.76 2.15
N ASP A 154 -3.00 16.34 1.84
CA ASP A 154 -3.07 17.69 1.27
C ASP A 154 -2.52 18.74 2.26
N PHE A 155 -2.81 18.61 3.55
CA PHE A 155 -2.23 19.46 4.58
C PHE A 155 -0.72 19.28 4.68
N LEU A 156 -0.23 18.02 4.70
CA LEU A 156 1.21 17.73 4.77
C LEU A 156 1.95 18.32 3.57
N LEU A 157 1.42 18.18 2.36
CA LEU A 157 2.04 18.73 1.16
C LEU A 157 2.12 20.26 1.22
N GLY A 158 1.04 20.94 1.66
CA GLY A 158 1.06 22.39 1.86
C GLY A 158 2.06 22.84 2.93
N TYR A 159 2.11 22.11 4.05
CA TYR A 159 3.05 22.38 5.15
C TYR A 159 4.50 22.18 4.71
N LEU A 160 4.81 21.04 4.08
CA LEU A 160 6.15 20.72 3.61
C LEU A 160 6.64 21.74 2.58
N LYS A 161 5.77 22.22 1.69
CA LYS A 161 6.14 23.28 0.75
C LYS A 161 6.61 24.56 1.46
N GLN A 162 5.98 24.94 2.57
CA GLN A 162 6.41 26.08 3.37
C GLN A 162 7.66 25.80 4.22
N LEU A 163 7.89 24.53 4.58
CA LEU A 163 9.03 24.11 5.39
C LEU A 163 10.34 24.02 4.58
N LEU A 164 10.28 23.53 3.35
CA LEU A 164 11.46 23.22 2.52
C LEU A 164 12.45 24.40 2.38
N PRO A 165 12.04 25.68 2.16
CA PRO A 165 12.98 26.79 2.13
C PRO A 165 13.74 27.01 3.44
N ARG A 166 13.15 26.59 4.57
CA ARG A 166 13.75 26.69 5.92
C ARG A 166 14.62 25.47 6.26
N ARG A 167 14.51 24.40 5.49
CA ARG A 167 15.22 23.13 5.66
C ARG A 167 15.83 22.67 4.33
N PRO A 168 16.84 23.36 3.80
CA PRO A 168 17.46 23.00 2.52
C PRO A 168 18.13 21.62 2.54
N ASP A 169 18.44 21.10 3.73
CA ASP A 169 18.99 19.76 3.97
C ASP A 169 17.95 18.63 3.86
N LEU A 170 16.66 18.95 4.04
CA LEU A 170 15.56 17.98 4.01
C LEU A 170 15.21 17.59 2.58
N LYS A 171 15.21 16.31 2.29
CA LYS A 171 14.70 15.77 1.03
C LYS A 171 13.25 15.38 1.15
N LEU A 172 12.46 15.68 0.13
CA LEU A 172 11.05 15.28 0.01
C LEU A 172 10.88 14.40 -1.23
N ILE A 173 10.36 13.21 -1.03
CA ILE A 173 9.99 12.29 -2.10
C ILE A 173 8.49 12.11 -2.05
N ILE A 174 7.80 12.31 -3.16
CA ILE A 174 6.36 12.13 -3.28
C ILE A 174 6.12 10.99 -4.24
N THR A 175 5.46 9.93 -3.80
CA THR A 175 5.02 8.89 -4.72
C THR A 175 3.57 9.10 -5.12
N SER A 176 3.26 8.83 -6.38
CA SER A 176 1.91 8.98 -6.91
C SER A 176 1.63 7.96 -8.01
N ALA A 177 0.35 7.68 -8.28
CA ALA A 177 -0.05 7.13 -9.55
C ALA A 177 0.17 8.16 -10.68
N THR A 178 0.27 7.69 -11.92
CA THR A 178 0.70 8.50 -13.07
C THR A 178 -0.13 9.78 -13.33
N LEU A 179 -1.43 9.76 -13.03
CA LEU A 179 -2.36 10.83 -13.38
C LEU A 179 -2.16 12.17 -12.64
N ASP A 180 -1.52 12.17 -11.47
CA ASP A 180 -1.38 13.37 -10.63
C ASP A 180 0.07 13.90 -10.55
N ALA A 181 1.02 13.24 -11.19
CA ALA A 181 2.44 13.58 -11.11
C ALA A 181 2.72 15.03 -11.55
N ASP A 182 2.14 15.47 -12.68
CA ASP A 182 2.33 16.81 -13.21
C ASP A 182 1.82 17.91 -12.27
N ARG A 183 0.73 17.64 -11.56
CA ARG A 183 0.18 18.58 -10.56
C ARG A 183 1.13 18.78 -9.41
N PHE A 184 1.70 17.70 -8.89
CA PHE A 184 2.69 17.77 -7.81
C PHE A 184 3.99 18.40 -8.31
N ALA A 185 4.44 18.07 -9.52
CA ALA A 185 5.63 18.66 -10.13
C ALA A 185 5.48 20.17 -10.25
N LYS A 186 4.38 20.66 -10.80
CA LYS A 186 4.08 22.08 -10.90
C LYS A 186 3.99 22.75 -9.52
N HIS A 187 3.39 22.08 -8.55
CA HIS A 187 3.23 22.63 -7.20
C HIS A 187 4.57 22.83 -6.50
N PHE A 188 5.50 21.89 -6.63
CA PHE A 188 6.80 21.93 -5.93
C PHE A 188 7.94 22.46 -6.81
N GLY A 189 7.76 22.62 -8.12
CA GLY A 189 8.86 22.87 -9.05
C GLY A 189 9.84 21.69 -9.12
N ALA A 190 9.31 20.46 -9.05
CA ALA A 190 10.08 19.25 -8.82
C ALA A 190 10.24 18.42 -10.11
N VAL A 191 11.32 17.63 -10.16
CA VAL A 191 11.53 16.64 -11.21
C VAL A 191 10.60 15.43 -11.00
N VAL A 192 10.19 14.83 -12.11
CA VAL A 192 9.36 13.62 -12.14
C VAL A 192 10.18 12.47 -12.70
N ILE A 193 10.23 11.37 -11.96
CA ILE A 193 10.77 10.10 -12.45
C ILE A 193 9.62 9.13 -12.62
N GLU A 194 9.43 8.69 -13.85
CA GLU A 194 8.41 7.70 -14.17
C GLU A 194 9.00 6.29 -14.10
N VAL A 195 8.36 5.45 -13.27
CA VAL A 195 8.67 4.04 -13.11
C VAL A 195 7.59 3.24 -13.82
N SER A 196 7.81 2.96 -15.10
CA SER A 196 6.92 2.09 -15.87
C SER A 196 7.14 0.64 -15.46
N GLY A 197 6.08 -0.05 -15.05
CA GLY A 197 6.10 -1.47 -14.76
C GLY A 197 5.80 -2.30 -16.02
N ARG A 198 6.40 -3.48 -16.15
CA ARG A 198 5.84 -4.52 -17.00
C ARG A 198 4.64 -5.10 -16.25
N SER A 199 3.45 -4.56 -16.47
CA SER A 199 2.23 -5.25 -16.09
C SER A 199 1.88 -6.27 -17.17
N TYR A 200 1.55 -7.49 -16.76
CA TYR A 200 0.93 -8.44 -17.66
C TYR A 200 -0.42 -7.87 -18.12
N SER A 201 -0.82 -8.16 -19.36
CA SER A 201 -2.12 -7.75 -19.86
C SER A 201 -3.24 -8.36 -19.02
N VAL A 202 -4.18 -7.53 -18.58
CA VAL A 202 -5.35 -7.95 -17.81
C VAL A 202 -6.56 -7.96 -18.72
N GLU A 203 -7.15 -9.14 -18.90
CA GLU A 203 -8.45 -9.27 -19.58
C GLU A 203 -9.56 -8.89 -18.61
N THR A 204 -10.39 -7.92 -18.99
CA THR A 204 -11.54 -7.50 -18.18
C THR A 204 -12.83 -8.09 -18.74
N ARG A 205 -13.52 -8.89 -17.92
CA ARG A 205 -14.82 -9.50 -18.23
C ARG A 205 -15.92 -8.85 -17.42
N TYR A 206 -16.88 -8.21 -18.10
CA TYR A 206 -18.03 -7.62 -17.45
C TYR A 206 -19.12 -8.68 -17.26
N ARG A 207 -19.53 -8.88 -16.01
CA ARG A 207 -20.59 -9.81 -15.62
C ARG A 207 -21.61 -9.06 -14.76
N PRO A 208 -22.60 -8.39 -15.36
CA PRO A 208 -23.65 -7.71 -14.60
C PRO A 208 -24.43 -8.74 -13.77
N LEU A 209 -24.91 -8.30 -12.60
CA LEU A 209 -25.79 -9.13 -11.77
C LEU A 209 -27.01 -9.54 -12.61
N GLN A 210 -27.31 -10.82 -12.61
CA GLN A 210 -28.49 -11.34 -13.30
C GLN A 210 -29.75 -10.92 -12.53
N ILE A 211 -30.80 -10.60 -13.28
CA ILE A 211 -32.13 -10.34 -12.72
C ILE A 211 -32.94 -11.59 -13.05
N SER A 212 -33.51 -12.23 -12.02
CA SER A 212 -34.39 -13.38 -12.20
C SER A 212 -35.67 -13.00 -13.00
N GLU A 213 -36.38 -13.98 -13.53
CA GLU A 213 -37.68 -13.75 -14.19
C GLU A 213 -38.70 -13.11 -13.25
N GLU A 214 -38.51 -13.27 -11.94
CA GLU A 214 -39.34 -12.69 -10.87
C GLU A 214 -38.90 -11.27 -10.49
N GLY A 215 -37.86 -10.69 -11.17
CA GLY A 215 -37.37 -9.33 -10.96
C GLY A 215 -36.41 -9.17 -9.78
N GLU A 216 -35.98 -10.25 -9.14
CA GLU A 216 -35.01 -10.22 -8.07
C GLU A 216 -33.58 -10.19 -8.64
N ALA A 217 -32.77 -9.24 -8.18
CA ALA A 217 -31.37 -9.18 -8.56
C ALA A 217 -30.57 -10.30 -7.86
N GLN A 218 -29.70 -10.97 -8.61
CA GLN A 218 -28.76 -11.94 -8.06
C GLN A 218 -27.99 -11.32 -6.89
N ASP A 219 -27.89 -12.06 -5.79
CA ASP A 219 -27.12 -11.63 -4.62
C ASP A 219 -25.61 -11.64 -4.91
N VAL A 220 -24.89 -10.65 -4.38
CA VAL A 220 -23.43 -10.49 -4.59
C VAL A 220 -22.64 -11.75 -4.20
N PRO A 221 -22.89 -12.41 -3.04
CA PRO A 221 -22.24 -13.68 -2.71
C PRO A 221 -22.41 -14.77 -3.76
N GLN A 222 -23.59 -14.91 -4.33
CA GLN A 222 -23.87 -15.90 -5.39
C GLN A 222 -23.18 -15.52 -6.70
N ALA A 223 -23.18 -14.22 -7.07
CA ALA A 223 -22.48 -13.75 -8.25
C ALA A 223 -20.96 -13.99 -8.15
N VAL A 224 -20.36 -13.79 -6.97
CA VAL A 224 -18.96 -14.13 -6.72
C VAL A 224 -18.72 -15.63 -6.85
N SER A 225 -19.62 -16.48 -6.35
CA SER A 225 -19.51 -17.94 -6.51
C SER A 225 -19.54 -18.35 -7.98
N SER A 226 -20.48 -17.81 -8.77
CA SER A 226 -20.58 -18.08 -10.20
C SER A 226 -19.34 -17.62 -10.97
N ALA A 227 -18.79 -16.47 -10.61
CA ALA A 227 -17.53 -15.97 -11.21
C ALA A 227 -16.34 -16.88 -10.89
N LEU A 228 -16.26 -17.43 -9.67
CA LEU A 228 -15.25 -18.42 -9.31
C LEU A 228 -15.39 -19.72 -10.09
N ASP A 229 -16.63 -20.18 -10.32
CA ASP A 229 -16.91 -21.37 -11.14
C ASP A 229 -16.47 -21.14 -12.60
N GLU A 230 -16.77 -19.96 -13.16
CA GLU A 230 -16.30 -19.57 -14.51
C GLU A 230 -14.75 -19.62 -14.60
N LEU A 231 -14.07 -19.05 -13.62
CA LEU A 231 -12.61 -19.07 -13.57
C LEU A 231 -12.07 -20.51 -13.41
N ALA A 232 -12.72 -21.33 -12.59
CA ALA A 232 -12.33 -22.71 -12.36
C ALA A 232 -12.46 -23.54 -13.65
N ALA A 233 -13.55 -23.36 -14.40
CA ALA A 233 -13.78 -24.00 -15.69
C ALA A 233 -12.70 -23.61 -16.74
N GLY A 234 -12.17 -22.37 -16.64
CA GLY A 234 -11.08 -21.87 -17.50
C GLY A 234 -9.68 -22.35 -17.11
N GLY A 235 -9.54 -23.24 -16.13
CA GLY A 235 -8.24 -23.75 -15.69
C GLY A 235 -7.50 -22.75 -14.78
N LEU A 236 -8.16 -22.28 -13.74
CA LEU A 236 -7.67 -21.31 -12.76
C LEU A 236 -6.21 -21.59 -12.33
N ARG A 237 -5.31 -20.62 -12.54
CA ARG A 237 -3.91 -20.64 -12.10
C ARG A 237 -3.67 -19.45 -11.17
N GLY A 238 -3.13 -19.69 -9.97
CA GLY A 238 -2.92 -18.65 -8.95
C GLY A 238 -4.12 -18.42 -8.04
N ASP A 239 -4.01 -17.40 -7.21
CA ASP A 239 -5.01 -17.04 -6.21
C ASP A 239 -6.01 -16.01 -6.75
N VAL A 240 -7.16 -15.90 -6.10
CA VAL A 240 -8.22 -14.97 -6.47
C VAL A 240 -8.40 -13.92 -5.39
N LEU A 241 -8.41 -12.64 -5.77
CA LEU A 241 -8.74 -11.52 -4.88
C LEU A 241 -10.14 -11.01 -5.21
N VAL A 242 -11.01 -10.99 -4.21
CA VAL A 242 -12.40 -10.52 -4.35
C VAL A 242 -12.56 -9.22 -3.59
N PHE A 243 -12.98 -8.15 -4.27
CA PHE A 243 -13.27 -6.88 -3.63
C PHE A 243 -14.74 -6.77 -3.22
N LEU A 244 -14.98 -6.55 -1.92
CA LEU A 244 -16.30 -6.43 -1.32
C LEU A 244 -16.38 -5.13 -0.49
N PRO A 245 -17.57 -4.52 -0.33
CA PRO A 245 -17.68 -3.20 0.30
C PRO A 245 -17.45 -3.23 1.81
N GLY A 246 -17.65 -4.34 2.50
CA GLY A 246 -17.52 -4.35 3.95
C GLY A 246 -17.35 -5.73 4.58
N GLU A 247 -17.20 -5.74 5.90
CA GLU A 247 -16.99 -6.95 6.70
C GLU A 247 -18.18 -7.91 6.64
N ARG A 248 -19.42 -7.37 6.64
CA ARG A 248 -20.63 -8.17 6.55
C ARG A 248 -20.66 -8.95 5.24
N GLU A 249 -20.47 -8.24 4.13
CA GLU A 249 -20.47 -8.82 2.79
C GLU A 249 -19.33 -9.84 2.61
N ILE A 250 -18.18 -9.63 3.27
CA ILE A 250 -17.09 -10.60 3.31
C ILE A 250 -17.53 -11.88 4.05
N ARG A 251 -18.20 -11.76 5.19
CA ARG A 251 -18.65 -12.93 5.97
C ARG A 251 -19.72 -13.71 5.23
N ASP A 252 -20.72 -13.01 4.68
CA ASP A 252 -21.81 -13.62 3.92
C ASP A 252 -21.25 -14.36 2.69
N THR A 253 -20.36 -13.72 1.93
CA THR A 253 -19.69 -14.34 0.78
C THR A 253 -18.84 -15.54 1.21
N ALA A 254 -18.08 -15.44 2.29
CA ALA A 254 -17.28 -16.55 2.79
C ALA A 254 -18.13 -17.77 3.16
N GLU A 255 -19.31 -17.53 3.73
CA GLU A 255 -20.26 -18.62 4.07
C GLU A 255 -20.79 -19.30 2.82
N VAL A 256 -21.25 -18.53 1.82
CA VAL A 256 -21.74 -19.06 0.55
C VAL A 256 -20.65 -19.88 -0.15
N LEU A 257 -19.43 -19.35 -0.25
CA LEU A 257 -18.32 -20.03 -0.90
C LEU A 257 -17.93 -21.34 -0.17
N ARG A 258 -17.94 -21.35 1.17
CA ARG A 258 -17.65 -22.58 1.94
C ARG A 258 -18.70 -23.64 1.73
N LYS A 259 -19.97 -23.26 1.59
CA LYS A 259 -21.09 -24.19 1.30
C LYS A 259 -20.99 -24.72 -0.12
N HIS A 260 -20.86 -23.84 -1.10
CA HIS A 260 -20.86 -24.19 -2.52
C HIS A 260 -19.61 -25.00 -2.91
N HIS A 261 -18.44 -24.61 -2.43
CA HIS A 261 -17.18 -25.29 -2.72
C HIS A 261 -16.76 -26.27 -1.61
N ALA A 262 -17.72 -26.82 -0.83
CA ALA A 262 -17.43 -27.66 0.33
C ALA A 262 -16.51 -28.85 0.01
N SER A 263 -16.66 -29.47 -1.15
CA SER A 263 -15.80 -30.59 -1.61
C SER A 263 -14.36 -30.16 -1.88
N SER A 264 -14.17 -29.00 -2.50
CA SER A 264 -12.83 -28.45 -2.80
C SER A 264 -12.15 -27.93 -1.54
N VAL A 265 -12.90 -27.25 -0.65
CA VAL A 265 -12.37 -26.77 0.65
C VAL A 265 -11.99 -27.94 1.56
N ARG A 266 -12.85 -28.98 1.68
CA ARG A 266 -12.58 -30.17 2.51
C ARG A 266 -11.41 -30.98 2.01
N ARG A 267 -11.18 -31.01 0.69
CA ARG A 267 -10.01 -31.69 0.09
C ARG A 267 -8.72 -30.86 0.17
N GLY A 268 -8.78 -29.69 0.81
CA GLY A 268 -7.63 -28.79 0.93
C GLY A 268 -7.23 -28.09 -0.39
N GLY A 269 -8.15 -28.03 -1.36
CA GLY A 269 -7.86 -27.42 -2.66
C GLY A 269 -8.02 -25.91 -2.73
N VAL A 270 -8.81 -25.31 -1.82
CA VAL A 270 -9.10 -23.85 -1.77
C VAL A 270 -9.19 -23.38 -0.33
N GLU A 271 -8.47 -22.33 0.01
CA GLU A 271 -8.54 -21.64 1.29
C GLU A 271 -9.24 -20.28 1.15
N ILE A 272 -10.26 -20.00 1.97
CA ILE A 272 -10.99 -18.74 1.94
C ILE A 272 -10.53 -17.86 3.09
N LEU A 273 -9.88 -16.73 2.75
CA LEU A 273 -9.23 -15.83 3.70
C LEU A 273 -9.90 -14.45 3.68
N PRO A 274 -10.42 -13.95 4.81
CA PRO A 274 -10.89 -12.57 4.90
C PRO A 274 -9.71 -11.59 5.06
N LEU A 275 -9.85 -10.37 4.50
CA LEU A 275 -8.88 -9.29 4.65
C LEU A 275 -9.58 -7.92 4.82
N PHE A 276 -9.68 -7.44 6.05
CA PHE A 276 -10.21 -6.12 6.39
C PHE A 276 -9.49 -5.53 7.63
N SER A 277 -9.64 -4.23 7.85
CA SER A 277 -8.83 -3.47 8.80
C SER A 277 -8.98 -3.86 10.27
N ARG A 278 -10.10 -4.51 10.65
CA ARG A 278 -10.37 -4.92 12.04
C ARG A 278 -9.83 -6.29 12.42
N LEU A 279 -9.34 -7.06 11.45
CA LEU A 279 -8.72 -8.35 11.73
C LEU A 279 -7.48 -8.18 12.61
N SER A 280 -7.21 -9.18 13.44
CA SER A 280 -5.97 -9.26 14.19
C SER A 280 -4.76 -9.35 13.26
N ALA A 281 -3.59 -8.95 13.76
CA ALA A 281 -2.35 -9.02 12.99
C ALA A 281 -2.06 -10.44 12.48
N ALA A 282 -2.29 -11.46 13.30
CA ALA A 282 -2.05 -12.86 12.96
C ALA A 282 -2.99 -13.35 11.83
N GLU A 283 -4.24 -12.86 11.80
CA GLU A 283 -5.18 -13.18 10.73
C GLU A 283 -4.81 -12.48 9.41
N GLN A 284 -4.40 -11.23 9.49
CA GLN A 284 -3.90 -10.49 8.32
C GLN A 284 -2.65 -11.14 7.74
N ASP A 285 -1.72 -11.58 8.60
CA ASP A 285 -0.46 -12.19 8.19
C ASP A 285 -0.66 -13.53 7.43
N LYS A 286 -1.79 -14.24 7.65
CA LYS A 286 -2.13 -15.44 6.86
C LYS A 286 -2.25 -15.16 5.37
N VAL A 287 -2.79 -13.99 5.00
CA VAL A 287 -2.99 -13.60 3.59
C VAL A 287 -1.65 -13.39 2.85
N PHE A 288 -0.58 -13.10 3.58
CA PHE A 288 0.76 -12.88 2.99
C PHE A 288 1.63 -14.13 2.94
N LYS A 289 1.22 -15.21 3.62
CA LYS A 289 1.94 -16.49 3.57
C LYS A 289 1.60 -17.20 2.26
N THR A 290 2.61 -17.46 1.46
CA THR A 290 2.48 -18.31 0.27
C THR A 290 2.67 -19.77 0.68
N GLY A 291 1.74 -20.64 0.35
CA GLY A 291 1.85 -22.08 0.69
C GLY A 291 0.78 -22.89 -0.01
N GLY A 292 1.15 -23.98 -0.59
CA GLY A 292 0.49 -25.19 -1.10
C GLY A 292 -0.96 -25.20 -1.60
N GLN A 293 -1.84 -24.40 -1.06
CA GLN A 293 -3.26 -24.37 -1.42
C GLN A 293 -3.61 -23.07 -2.14
N ARG A 294 -4.52 -23.18 -3.12
CA ARG A 294 -5.11 -22.00 -3.78
C ARG A 294 -5.93 -21.20 -2.78
N ARG A 295 -5.81 -19.87 -2.83
CA ARG A 295 -6.49 -18.97 -1.91
C ARG A 295 -7.52 -18.12 -2.64
N VAL A 296 -8.66 -17.90 -1.98
CA VAL A 296 -9.64 -16.88 -2.33
C VAL A 296 -9.63 -15.85 -1.21
N VAL A 297 -9.05 -14.68 -1.50
CA VAL A 297 -8.91 -13.59 -0.52
C VAL A 297 -10.09 -12.64 -0.69
N LEU A 298 -10.96 -12.56 0.32
CA LEU A 298 -12.10 -11.65 0.34
C LEU A 298 -11.70 -10.36 1.05
N ALA A 299 -11.56 -9.26 0.32
CA ALA A 299 -10.99 -8.03 0.82
C ALA A 299 -11.90 -6.82 0.66
N THR A 300 -11.77 -5.86 1.57
CA THR A 300 -12.26 -4.51 1.35
C THR A 300 -11.23 -3.71 0.51
N ASN A 301 -11.49 -2.43 0.30
CA ASN A 301 -10.54 -1.51 -0.34
C ASN A 301 -9.16 -1.42 0.35
N VAL A 302 -8.93 -2.12 1.47
CA VAL A 302 -7.60 -2.25 2.10
C VAL A 302 -6.59 -2.91 1.16
N ALA A 303 -7.03 -3.81 0.29
CA ALA A 303 -6.19 -4.46 -0.71
C ALA A 303 -6.08 -3.68 -2.04
N GLU A 304 -6.73 -2.53 -2.16
CA GLU A 304 -6.75 -1.73 -3.38
C GLU A 304 -5.43 -0.97 -3.61
N THR A 305 -4.88 -0.34 -2.58
CA THR A 305 -3.66 0.48 -2.68
C THR A 305 -2.54 -0.01 -1.78
N SER A 306 -2.84 -0.22 -0.50
CA SER A 306 -1.86 -0.28 0.57
C SER A 306 -1.22 -1.64 0.83
N LEU A 307 -1.76 -2.73 0.28
CA LEU A 307 -1.28 -4.08 0.52
C LEU A 307 -1.11 -4.84 -0.79
N THR A 308 0.04 -5.44 -0.98
CA THR A 308 0.27 -6.36 -2.10
C THR A 308 0.11 -7.78 -1.62
N VAL A 309 -1.03 -8.40 -1.98
CA VAL A 309 -1.24 -9.83 -1.76
C VAL A 309 -0.46 -10.59 -2.83
N PRO A 310 0.43 -11.52 -2.44
CA PRO A 310 1.23 -12.26 -3.40
C PRO A 310 0.40 -13.30 -4.14
N ASN A 311 0.85 -13.68 -5.35
CA ASN A 311 0.30 -14.76 -6.19
C ASN A 311 -1.14 -14.54 -6.68
N ILE A 312 -1.61 -13.29 -6.77
CA ILE A 312 -2.95 -12.98 -7.29
C ILE A 312 -2.94 -13.06 -8.82
N GLY A 313 -3.57 -14.09 -9.37
CA GLY A 313 -3.78 -14.26 -10.80
C GLY A 313 -5.10 -13.71 -11.31
N TYR A 314 -6.09 -13.53 -10.41
CA TYR A 314 -7.45 -13.11 -10.78
C TYR A 314 -8.04 -12.14 -9.77
N VAL A 315 -8.85 -11.21 -10.28
CA VAL A 315 -9.62 -10.26 -9.46
C VAL A 315 -11.10 -10.37 -9.79
N ILE A 316 -11.93 -10.46 -8.77
CA ILE A 316 -13.37 -10.30 -8.86
C ILE A 316 -13.74 -9.00 -8.14
N ASP A 317 -14.38 -8.07 -8.82
CA ASP A 317 -14.73 -6.76 -8.27
C ASP A 317 -16.23 -6.50 -8.40
N CYS A 318 -16.92 -6.35 -7.27
CA CYS A 318 -18.35 -5.99 -7.26
C CYS A 318 -18.61 -4.52 -7.62
N GLY A 319 -17.57 -3.72 -7.85
CA GLY A 319 -17.69 -2.30 -8.22
C GLY A 319 -18.16 -1.39 -7.10
N LEU A 320 -18.13 -1.86 -5.85
CA LEU A 320 -18.62 -1.15 -4.67
C LEU A 320 -17.51 -0.95 -3.63
N ALA A 321 -17.61 0.13 -2.87
CA ALA A 321 -16.77 0.37 -1.70
C ALA A 321 -17.57 1.07 -0.61
N ARG A 322 -17.14 0.88 0.64
CA ARG A 322 -17.66 1.64 1.78
C ARG A 322 -16.83 2.92 1.92
N VAL A 323 -17.50 4.06 1.74
CA VAL A 323 -16.90 5.40 1.74
C VAL A 323 -17.41 6.17 2.95
N ASN A 324 -16.49 6.85 3.64
CA ASN A 324 -16.86 7.76 4.73
C ASN A 324 -17.38 9.07 4.14
N ARG A 325 -18.59 9.44 4.50
CA ARG A 325 -19.24 10.69 4.10
C ARG A 325 -19.67 11.48 5.32
N TYR A 326 -19.30 12.75 5.37
CA TYR A 326 -19.80 13.65 6.39
C TYR A 326 -21.20 14.15 6.04
N SER A 327 -22.16 13.81 6.86
CA SER A 327 -23.53 14.34 6.73
C SER A 327 -23.62 15.71 7.40
N ILE A 328 -23.70 16.78 6.61
CA ILE A 328 -23.86 18.15 7.10
C ILE A 328 -25.15 18.28 7.91
N ARG A 329 -26.22 17.58 7.51
CA ARG A 329 -27.53 17.63 8.18
C ARG A 329 -27.50 16.98 9.55
N GLN A 330 -26.80 15.85 9.69
CA GLN A 330 -26.73 15.10 10.95
C GLN A 330 -25.46 15.40 11.75
N LYS A 331 -24.51 16.15 11.19
CA LYS A 331 -23.19 16.50 11.79
C LYS A 331 -22.39 15.26 12.23
N VAL A 332 -22.55 14.16 11.53
CA VAL A 332 -21.83 12.89 11.80
C VAL A 332 -21.23 12.33 10.52
N GLU A 333 -20.15 11.59 10.68
CA GLU A 333 -19.58 10.77 9.62
C GLU A 333 -20.37 9.48 9.47
N GLN A 334 -20.73 9.13 8.25
CA GLN A 334 -21.48 7.91 7.89
C GLN A 334 -20.72 7.12 6.84
N LEU A 335 -20.74 5.81 6.99
CA LEU A 335 -20.16 4.89 6.02
C LEU A 335 -21.24 4.44 5.04
N HIS A 336 -21.20 4.96 3.83
CA HIS A 336 -22.10 4.58 2.74
C HIS A 336 -21.42 3.59 1.79
N ILE A 337 -22.21 2.65 1.26
CA ILE A 337 -21.77 1.79 0.15
C ILE A 337 -22.08 2.54 -1.14
N GLU A 338 -21.03 2.83 -1.91
CA GLU A 338 -21.12 3.60 -3.15
C GLU A 338 -20.38 2.88 -4.27
N LYS A 339 -20.70 3.22 -5.52
CA LYS A 339 -19.95 2.77 -6.69
C LYS A 339 -18.54 3.36 -6.68
N ILE A 340 -17.56 2.56 -7.04
CA ILE A 340 -16.17 3.00 -7.12
C ILE A 340 -15.93 3.86 -8.37
N SER A 341 -14.85 4.65 -8.34
CA SER A 341 -14.38 5.39 -9.50
C SER A 341 -13.71 4.47 -10.53
N ARG A 342 -13.60 4.94 -11.77
CA ARG A 342 -12.81 4.24 -12.82
C ARG A 342 -11.34 4.05 -12.40
N ALA A 343 -10.76 5.02 -11.71
CA ALA A 343 -9.39 4.93 -11.22
C ALA A 343 -9.26 3.78 -10.20
N ALA A 344 -10.19 3.67 -9.24
CA ALA A 344 -10.22 2.57 -8.28
C ALA A 344 -10.41 1.21 -8.98
N ALA A 345 -11.31 1.12 -9.97
CA ALA A 345 -11.49 -0.10 -10.74
C ALA A 345 -10.20 -0.54 -11.46
N ASN A 346 -9.49 0.40 -12.09
CA ASN A 346 -8.20 0.12 -12.73
C ASN A 346 -7.13 -0.31 -11.72
N GLN A 347 -7.08 0.31 -10.54
CA GLN A 347 -6.16 -0.09 -9.47
C GLN A 347 -6.46 -1.50 -8.95
N ARG A 348 -7.74 -1.86 -8.79
CA ARG A 348 -8.17 -3.21 -8.39
C ARG A 348 -7.84 -4.24 -9.46
N ALA A 349 -8.14 -3.96 -10.74
CA ALA A 349 -7.77 -4.82 -11.86
C ALA A 349 -6.26 -5.06 -11.92
N GLY A 350 -5.45 -4.02 -11.73
CA GLY A 350 -3.98 -4.10 -11.72
C GLY A 350 -3.40 -4.97 -10.59
N ARG A 351 -4.22 -5.55 -9.70
CA ARG A 351 -3.74 -6.47 -8.66
C ARG A 351 -3.41 -7.86 -9.20
N CYS A 352 -4.02 -8.31 -10.29
CA CYS A 352 -3.72 -9.58 -10.93
C CYS A 352 -2.67 -9.49 -12.05
N GLY A 353 -2.34 -8.32 -12.56
CA GLY A 353 -1.34 -8.13 -13.62
C GLY A 353 0.13 -8.14 -13.14
N ARG A 354 0.43 -8.84 -12.05
CA ARG A 354 1.75 -8.81 -11.39
C ARG A 354 2.46 -10.16 -11.36
N VAL A 355 1.82 -11.22 -11.80
CA VAL A 355 2.33 -12.60 -11.78
C VAL A 355 2.37 -13.16 -13.19
#